data_6c54f1f546e11139d8b257c6e3e0b897
#
_entry.id   6c54f1f546e11139d8b257c6e3e0b897
#
_cell.length_a   1.000
_cell.length_b   1.000
_cell.length_c   1.000
_cell.angle_alpha   90.00
_cell.angle_beta   90.00
_cell.angle_gamma   90.00
#
_symmetry.space_group_name_H-M   'P 1'
#
loop_
_entity.id
_entity.type
_entity.pdbx_description
1 polymer ?
#
loop_
_entity_poly.entity_id
_entity_poly.type
_entity_poly.pdbx_seq_one_letter_code
_entity_poly.pdbx_strand_id
1 'polypeptide(L)'
;GDELDVMPIYYSNASSWIAMNGIVDMNQYMDTPEGQAIKDVLGEANATVGSMNGILFGFPAQKESVELGGLTMRADICDELGIAEEYGLELNQDEYTGKVYDWSVATEIFKKVKEAHPEMTPLYLQGSASPMRRLAFFDELADQFGVLDWEADHDSTTVVNEFETDTYKEAVTQLAEWFDAGYIYPDALTDTQGSAVMMKAGNTFSYMSAIKPGYLVEAKASTGTDCYAMYFGQDVEGGYSTTNVSFYDTGIATNSADPEMAF
;
A
#
# COMPACT_ATOMS: atom_id res chain seq x y z
N GLY A 1 -7.54 13.14 29.25
CA GLY A 1 -7.93 12.83 27.87
C GLY A 1 -9.23 12.04 27.88
N ASP A 2 -9.83 11.92 26.74
CA ASP A 2 -11.02 11.08 26.59
C ASP A 2 -10.65 9.61 26.77
N GLU A 3 -11.58 8.82 27.25
CA GLU A 3 -11.46 7.37 27.38
C GLU A 3 -11.39 6.74 25.99
N LEU A 4 -10.50 5.77 25.81
CA LEU A 4 -10.31 5.06 24.56
C LEU A 4 -10.08 3.58 24.88
N ASP A 5 -10.93 2.70 24.36
CA ASP A 5 -10.83 1.28 24.63
C ASP A 5 -9.89 0.61 23.59
N VAL A 6 -10.24 0.72 22.32
CA VAL A 6 -9.57 0.03 21.23
C VAL A 6 -9.04 1.07 20.23
N MET A 7 -7.81 0.88 19.76
CA MET A 7 -7.18 1.78 18.79
C MET A 7 -6.31 1.04 17.77
N PRO A 8 -6.19 1.58 16.55
CA PRO A 8 -5.21 1.09 15.59
C PRO A 8 -3.81 1.54 16.00
N ILE A 9 -2.85 0.63 15.93
CA ILE A 9 -1.45 0.88 16.26
C ILE A 9 -0.61 0.50 15.05
N TYR A 10 0.07 1.48 14.47
CA TYR A 10 1.04 1.19 13.42
C TYR A 10 2.31 0.63 14.05
N TYR A 11 2.84 -0.44 13.47
CA TYR A 11 4.06 -1.09 13.96
C TYR A 11 5.21 -0.09 14.14
N SER A 12 5.37 0.86 13.23
CA SER A 12 6.36 1.94 13.28
C SER A 12 6.24 2.84 14.52
N ASN A 13 5.06 2.93 15.11
CA ASN A 13 4.77 3.76 16.29
C ASN A 13 4.67 2.95 17.59
N ALA A 14 4.66 1.61 17.51
CA ALA A 14 4.43 0.74 18.65
C ALA A 14 5.44 0.98 19.78
N SER A 15 6.73 1.18 19.44
CA SER A 15 7.78 1.47 20.43
C SER A 15 7.48 2.73 21.26
N SER A 16 6.95 3.77 20.63
CA SER A 16 6.59 5.02 21.32
C SER A 16 5.40 4.83 22.27
N TRP A 17 4.38 4.10 21.82
CA TRP A 17 3.23 3.78 22.65
C TRP A 17 3.61 2.92 23.85
N ILE A 18 4.47 1.91 23.65
CA ILE A 18 5.00 1.08 24.73
C ILE A 18 5.79 1.94 25.74
N ALA A 19 6.70 2.80 25.24
CA ALA A 19 7.52 3.66 26.09
C ALA A 19 6.70 4.65 26.93
N MET A 20 5.57 5.12 26.41
CA MET A 20 4.64 6.01 27.12
C MET A 20 3.66 5.26 28.04
N ASN A 21 3.75 3.93 28.10
CA ASN A 21 2.76 3.08 28.78
C ASN A 21 1.32 3.37 28.31
N GLY A 22 1.16 3.59 27.00
CA GLY A 22 -0.12 3.92 26.39
C GLY A 22 -0.93 2.72 25.91
N ILE A 23 -0.33 1.51 25.91
CA ILE A 23 -0.92 0.27 25.40
C ILE A 23 -0.90 -0.79 26.49
N VAL A 24 -1.98 -1.56 26.58
CA VAL A 24 -2.09 -2.73 27.44
C VAL A 24 -1.26 -3.88 26.86
N ASP A 25 -0.49 -4.55 27.72
CA ASP A 25 0.17 -5.80 27.33
C ASP A 25 -0.88 -6.93 27.31
N MET A 26 -1.26 -7.35 26.11
CA MET A 26 -2.29 -8.37 25.92
C MET A 26 -1.81 -9.81 26.18
N ASN A 27 -0.52 -10.03 26.43
CA ASN A 27 -0.03 -11.34 26.86
C ASN A 27 -0.81 -11.90 28.05
N GLN A 28 -1.25 -11.03 28.96
CA GLN A 28 -2.01 -11.39 30.17
C GLN A 28 -3.36 -12.08 29.86
N TYR A 29 -3.91 -11.87 28.68
CA TYR A 29 -5.22 -12.41 28.30
C TYR A 29 -5.12 -13.63 27.37
N MET A 30 -3.91 -13.95 26.87
CA MET A 30 -3.75 -14.98 25.83
C MET A 30 -4.05 -16.41 26.29
N ASP A 31 -4.09 -16.66 27.61
CA ASP A 31 -4.45 -17.96 28.19
C ASP A 31 -5.94 -18.07 28.55
N THR A 32 -6.74 -17.03 28.27
CA THR A 32 -8.20 -17.04 28.43
C THR A 32 -8.89 -17.73 27.28
N PRO A 33 -10.18 -18.10 27.41
CA PRO A 33 -10.97 -18.61 26.27
C PRO A 33 -11.01 -17.67 25.07
N GLU A 34 -11.03 -16.36 25.31
CA GLU A 34 -11.02 -15.30 24.29
C GLU A 34 -9.66 -15.26 23.58
N GLY A 35 -8.55 -15.35 24.31
CA GLY A 35 -7.21 -15.45 23.74
C GLY A 35 -7.03 -16.70 22.89
N GLN A 36 -7.61 -17.81 23.29
CA GLN A 36 -7.62 -19.03 22.48
C GLN A 36 -8.46 -18.85 21.20
N ALA A 37 -9.60 -18.20 21.29
CA ALA A 37 -10.42 -17.91 20.11
C ALA A 37 -9.67 -17.03 19.09
N ILE A 38 -8.88 -16.04 19.55
CA ILE A 38 -8.01 -15.25 18.69
C ILE A 38 -6.96 -16.10 17.99
N LYS A 39 -6.30 -17.02 18.74
CA LYS A 39 -5.32 -17.97 18.16
C LYS A 39 -5.95 -18.88 17.13
N ASP A 40 -7.17 -19.35 17.39
CA ASP A 40 -7.89 -20.23 16.47
C ASP A 40 -8.23 -19.54 15.14
N VAL A 41 -8.50 -18.23 15.17
CA VAL A 41 -8.80 -17.41 13.98
C VAL A 41 -7.55 -16.99 13.25
N LEU A 42 -6.57 -16.44 13.94
CA LEU A 42 -5.37 -15.85 13.33
C LEU A 42 -4.26 -16.90 13.08
N GLY A 43 -4.28 -17.99 13.80
CA GLY A 43 -3.16 -18.94 13.92
C GLY A 43 -2.10 -18.46 14.92
N GLU A 44 -1.37 -19.39 15.50
CA GLU A 44 -0.37 -19.13 16.56
C GLU A 44 0.67 -18.08 16.17
N ALA A 45 1.17 -18.13 14.92
CA ALA A 45 2.19 -17.20 14.45
C ALA A 45 1.65 -15.76 14.36
N ASN A 46 0.47 -15.57 13.74
CA ASN A 46 -0.11 -14.24 13.57
C ASN A 46 -0.65 -13.66 14.88
N ALA A 47 -1.10 -14.51 15.81
CA ALA A 47 -1.56 -14.06 17.13
C ALA A 47 -0.45 -13.44 17.99
N THR A 48 0.81 -13.57 17.59
CA THR A 48 1.98 -13.02 18.33
C THR A 48 2.81 -12.03 17.53
N VAL A 49 2.48 -11.78 16.25
CA VAL A 49 3.27 -10.93 15.38
C VAL A 49 3.28 -9.46 15.83
N GLY A 50 2.19 -8.99 16.46
CA GLY A 50 2.09 -7.67 17.09
C GLY A 50 2.82 -7.57 18.43
N SER A 51 4.04 -8.12 18.50
CA SER A 51 4.87 -8.12 19.71
C SER A 51 6.14 -7.31 19.50
N MET A 52 6.51 -6.56 20.53
CA MET A 52 7.76 -5.80 20.55
C MET A 52 8.33 -5.79 21.97
N ASN A 53 9.61 -6.16 22.12
CA ASN A 53 10.29 -6.22 23.41
C ASN A 53 9.55 -7.09 24.47
N GLY A 54 8.87 -8.14 24.02
CA GLY A 54 8.11 -9.04 24.90
C GLY A 54 6.71 -8.57 25.27
N ILE A 55 6.27 -7.41 24.80
CA ILE A 55 4.92 -6.87 24.98
C ILE A 55 4.10 -7.18 23.74
N LEU A 56 2.98 -7.85 23.89
CA LEU A 56 1.97 -8.04 22.85
C LEU A 56 1.08 -6.80 22.81
N PHE A 57 1.37 -5.89 21.89
CA PHE A 57 0.70 -4.60 21.80
C PHE A 57 -0.54 -4.58 20.93
N GLY A 58 -0.74 -5.59 20.07
CA GLY A 58 -1.87 -5.61 19.16
C GLY A 58 -2.02 -6.93 18.40
N PHE A 59 -3.15 -7.07 17.74
CA PHE A 59 -3.42 -8.16 16.81
C PHE A 59 -3.58 -7.61 15.39
N PRO A 60 -2.99 -8.27 14.39
CA PRO A 60 -3.10 -7.86 13.00
C PRO A 60 -4.51 -8.05 12.47
N ALA A 61 -4.87 -7.25 11.49
CA ALA A 61 -6.06 -7.50 10.71
C ALA A 61 -5.89 -8.83 9.93
N GLN A 62 -6.91 -9.67 9.95
CA GLN A 62 -6.91 -10.84 9.08
C GLN A 62 -7.16 -10.38 7.64
N LYS A 63 -6.14 -10.39 6.83
CA LYS A 63 -6.17 -9.98 5.43
C LYS A 63 -5.24 -10.84 4.58
N GLU A 64 -5.33 -10.64 3.28
CA GLU A 64 -4.37 -11.22 2.33
C GLU A 64 -2.92 -10.81 2.63
N SER A 65 -2.01 -11.74 2.43
CA SER A 65 -0.58 -11.52 2.65
C SER A 65 0.16 -11.01 1.40
N VAL A 66 -0.58 -10.78 0.32
CA VAL A 66 -0.03 -10.36 -0.98
C VAL A 66 -0.73 -9.08 -1.42
N GLU A 67 0.05 -8.15 -1.94
CA GLU A 67 -0.45 -6.90 -2.50
C GLU A 67 0.00 -6.75 -3.95
N LEU A 68 -0.94 -6.41 -4.82
CA LEU A 68 -0.66 -6.04 -6.21
C LEU A 68 -0.80 -4.53 -6.35
N GLY A 69 0.26 -3.91 -6.82
CA GLY A 69 0.28 -2.50 -7.16
C GLY A 69 -0.23 -2.23 -8.57
N GLY A 70 -0.70 -1.01 -8.78
CA GLY A 70 -1.10 -0.60 -10.11
C GLY A 70 -1.52 0.86 -10.17
N LEU A 71 -2.07 1.23 -11.31
CA LEU A 71 -2.63 2.55 -11.55
C LEU A 71 -4.15 2.50 -11.50
N THR A 72 -4.72 3.43 -10.78
CA THR A 72 -6.13 3.82 -10.90
C THR A 72 -6.19 5.02 -11.83
N MET A 73 -6.91 4.89 -12.93
CA MET A 73 -6.94 5.85 -14.02
C MET A 73 -8.38 6.32 -14.30
N ARG A 74 -8.55 7.56 -14.70
CA ARG A 74 -9.84 8.11 -15.12
C ARG A 74 -10.35 7.39 -16.35
N ALA A 75 -11.55 6.82 -16.26
CA ALA A 75 -12.16 6.07 -17.35
C ALA A 75 -12.49 6.95 -18.56
N ASP A 76 -13.02 8.16 -18.33
CA ASP A 76 -13.36 9.09 -19.39
C ASP A 76 -12.17 9.48 -20.28
N ILE A 77 -10.99 9.67 -19.68
CA ILE A 77 -9.76 9.98 -20.43
C ILE A 77 -9.21 8.73 -21.12
N CYS A 78 -9.29 7.56 -20.46
CA CYS A 78 -8.87 6.30 -21.08
C CYS A 78 -9.70 5.99 -22.33
N ASP A 79 -11.02 6.22 -22.28
CA ASP A 79 -11.93 6.01 -23.40
C ASP A 79 -11.67 7.03 -24.52
N GLU A 80 -11.50 8.30 -24.19
CA GLU A 80 -11.19 9.37 -25.14
C GLU A 80 -9.92 9.08 -25.94
N LEU A 81 -8.88 8.57 -25.27
CA LEU A 81 -7.56 8.33 -25.86
C LEU A 81 -7.38 6.91 -26.41
N GLY A 82 -8.44 6.08 -26.38
CA GLY A 82 -8.40 4.70 -26.87
C GLY A 82 -7.58 3.74 -26.01
N ILE A 83 -7.19 4.16 -24.80
CA ILE A 83 -6.38 3.34 -23.88
C ILE A 83 -7.19 2.13 -23.41
N ALA A 84 -8.47 2.33 -23.08
CA ALA A 84 -9.33 1.25 -22.62
C ALA A 84 -9.46 0.14 -23.68
N GLU A 85 -9.66 0.49 -24.95
CA GLU A 85 -9.73 -0.46 -26.07
C GLU A 85 -8.39 -1.17 -26.30
N GLU A 86 -7.28 -0.42 -26.30
CA GLU A 86 -5.94 -0.93 -26.57
C GLU A 86 -5.52 -2.00 -25.56
N TYR A 87 -5.83 -1.80 -24.27
CA TYR A 87 -5.46 -2.70 -23.18
C TYR A 87 -6.57 -3.63 -22.71
N GLY A 88 -7.78 -3.50 -23.28
CA GLY A 88 -8.94 -4.33 -22.96
C GLY A 88 -9.42 -4.09 -21.52
N LEU A 89 -9.49 -2.82 -21.10
CA LEU A 89 -9.93 -2.46 -19.75
C LEU A 89 -11.46 -2.46 -19.67
N GLU A 90 -11.99 -3.01 -18.60
CA GLU A 90 -13.42 -3.04 -18.34
C GLU A 90 -13.76 -2.30 -17.05
N LEU A 91 -14.90 -1.61 -17.03
CA LEU A 91 -15.40 -0.94 -15.84
C LEU A 91 -15.72 -1.97 -14.74
N ASN A 92 -15.35 -1.65 -13.51
CA ASN A 92 -15.53 -2.49 -12.33
C ASN A 92 -14.72 -3.80 -12.36
N GLN A 93 -13.77 -3.96 -13.28
CA GLN A 93 -12.86 -5.08 -13.31
C GLN A 93 -11.62 -4.77 -12.47
N ASP A 94 -11.69 -5.11 -11.21
CA ASP A 94 -10.59 -4.99 -10.24
C ASP A 94 -10.12 -6.35 -9.70
N GLU A 95 -10.63 -7.43 -10.26
CA GLU A 95 -10.11 -8.76 -10.03
C GLU A 95 -8.83 -8.96 -10.85
N TYR A 96 -7.85 -9.62 -10.25
CA TYR A 96 -6.60 -9.92 -10.93
C TYR A 96 -6.82 -10.84 -12.12
N THR A 97 -6.53 -10.35 -13.31
CA THR A 97 -6.72 -11.07 -14.57
C THR A 97 -5.51 -11.92 -14.99
N GLY A 98 -4.45 -11.96 -14.18
CA GLY A 98 -3.18 -12.59 -14.54
C GLY A 98 -2.28 -11.71 -15.41
N LYS A 99 -2.67 -10.45 -15.66
CA LYS A 99 -1.93 -9.55 -16.54
C LYS A 99 -1.30 -8.41 -15.75
N VAL A 100 0.02 -8.41 -15.69
CA VAL A 100 0.83 -7.34 -15.10
C VAL A 100 1.60 -6.68 -16.23
N TYR A 101 1.61 -5.36 -16.24
CA TYR A 101 2.31 -4.58 -17.26
C TYR A 101 3.62 -4.04 -16.73
N ASP A 102 4.61 -3.95 -17.57
CA ASP A 102 5.83 -3.22 -17.29
C ASP A 102 5.57 -1.71 -17.22
N TRP A 103 6.35 -1.01 -16.39
CA TRP A 103 6.21 0.43 -16.19
C TRP A 103 6.48 1.27 -17.43
N SER A 104 7.14 0.74 -18.46
CA SER A 104 7.27 1.40 -19.76
C SER A 104 5.92 1.64 -20.42
N VAL A 105 4.95 0.74 -20.21
CA VAL A 105 3.56 0.92 -20.70
C VAL A 105 2.91 2.12 -20.01
N ALA A 106 3.13 2.32 -18.71
CA ALA A 106 2.65 3.51 -18.01
C ALA A 106 3.26 4.78 -18.59
N THR A 107 4.55 4.75 -18.95
CA THR A 107 5.23 5.87 -19.61
C THR A 107 4.56 6.27 -20.93
N GLU A 108 4.20 5.29 -21.78
CA GLU A 108 3.49 5.56 -23.02
C GLU A 108 2.08 6.12 -22.79
N ILE A 109 1.37 5.62 -21.79
CA ILE A 109 0.05 6.15 -21.38
C ILE A 109 0.20 7.60 -20.90
N PHE A 110 1.16 7.89 -20.01
CA PHE A 110 1.38 9.25 -19.50
C PHE A 110 1.73 10.23 -20.60
N LYS A 111 2.51 9.79 -21.58
CA LYS A 111 2.84 10.60 -22.76
C LYS A 111 1.58 10.95 -23.57
N LYS A 112 0.72 9.96 -23.90
CA LYS A 112 -0.54 10.20 -24.60
C LYS A 112 -1.41 11.20 -23.84
N VAL A 113 -1.54 11.03 -22.52
CA VAL A 113 -2.33 11.94 -21.68
C VAL A 113 -1.74 13.35 -21.69
N LYS A 114 -0.43 13.51 -21.53
CA LYS A 114 0.23 14.82 -21.49
C LYS A 114 0.15 15.57 -22.81
N GLU A 115 0.20 14.84 -23.94
CA GLU A 115 0.06 15.41 -25.27
C GLU A 115 -1.38 15.90 -25.54
N ALA A 116 -2.40 15.15 -25.11
CA ALA A 116 -3.80 15.48 -25.29
C ALA A 116 -4.32 16.51 -24.28
N HIS A 117 -3.87 16.44 -23.05
CA HIS A 117 -4.28 17.25 -21.90
C HIS A 117 -3.05 17.88 -21.21
N PRO A 118 -2.40 18.90 -21.78
CA PRO A 118 -1.17 19.48 -21.27
C PRO A 118 -1.23 19.99 -19.82
N GLU A 119 -2.39 20.48 -19.38
CA GLU A 119 -2.62 20.95 -18.01
C GLU A 119 -2.85 19.81 -17.02
N MET A 120 -3.20 18.61 -17.48
CA MET A 120 -3.46 17.49 -16.60
C MET A 120 -2.14 16.87 -16.10
N THR A 121 -2.11 16.51 -14.84
CA THR A 121 -1.02 15.70 -14.29
C THR A 121 -1.29 14.21 -14.60
N PRO A 122 -0.45 13.55 -15.40
CA PRO A 122 -0.62 12.12 -15.70
C PRO A 122 -0.61 11.25 -14.45
N LEU A 123 0.34 11.46 -13.54
CA LEU A 123 0.52 10.70 -12.31
C LEU A 123 0.57 11.61 -11.09
N TYR A 124 -0.39 11.45 -10.19
CA TYR A 124 -0.35 12.08 -8.89
C TYR A 124 0.32 11.15 -7.87
N LEU A 125 1.33 11.67 -7.20
CA LEU A 125 2.00 11.03 -6.08
C LEU A 125 1.80 11.88 -4.83
N GLN A 126 1.34 11.25 -3.75
CA GLN A 126 1.25 11.90 -2.46
C GLN A 126 2.61 11.83 -1.76
N GLY A 127 3.10 12.95 -1.22
CA GLY A 127 4.44 13.05 -0.63
C GLY A 127 4.70 12.10 0.55
N SER A 128 3.66 11.67 1.25
CA SER A 128 3.77 10.69 2.34
C SER A 128 3.64 9.22 1.87
N ALA A 129 3.16 9.00 0.65
CA ALA A 129 3.07 7.65 0.09
C ALA A 129 4.39 7.30 -0.57
N SER A 130 5.04 6.24 -0.13
CA SER A 130 6.27 5.78 -0.80
C SER A 130 5.93 5.24 -2.19
N PRO A 131 6.22 5.98 -3.28
CA PRO A 131 6.00 5.48 -4.63
C PRO A 131 6.93 4.31 -4.94
N MET A 132 8.02 4.17 -4.20
CA MET A 132 8.99 3.10 -4.36
C MET A 132 8.37 1.73 -4.13
N ARG A 133 7.52 1.57 -3.10
CA ARG A 133 6.82 0.31 -2.82
C ARG A 133 5.90 -0.14 -3.96
N ARG A 134 5.54 0.76 -4.87
CA ARG A 134 4.68 0.47 -6.01
C ARG A 134 5.45 0.22 -7.29
N LEU A 135 6.61 0.85 -7.42
CA LEU A 135 7.50 0.69 -8.58
C LEU A 135 8.45 -0.48 -8.40
N ALA A 136 9.00 -0.63 -7.22
CA ALA A 136 9.90 -1.71 -6.86
C ALA A 136 9.19 -2.62 -5.85
N PHE A 137 8.92 -3.85 -6.21
CA PHE A 137 8.30 -4.83 -5.33
C PHE A 137 9.37 -5.42 -4.43
N PHE A 138 9.46 -4.90 -3.21
CA PHE A 138 10.34 -5.43 -2.18
C PHE A 138 9.55 -6.12 -1.09
N ASP A 139 10.08 -7.20 -0.55
CA ASP A 139 9.69 -7.73 0.75
C ASP A 139 10.43 -6.94 1.83
N GLU A 140 9.87 -5.76 2.17
CA GLU A 140 10.41 -4.89 3.20
C GLU A 140 10.35 -5.55 4.57
N LEU A 141 11.46 -5.48 5.30
CA LEU A 141 11.51 -5.84 6.70
C LEU A 141 11.05 -4.66 7.58
N ALA A 142 10.85 -4.92 8.86
CA ALA A 142 10.26 -3.97 9.81
C ALA A 142 10.99 -2.62 9.93
N ASP A 143 12.27 -2.57 9.60
CA ASP A 143 13.09 -1.35 9.65
C ASP A 143 13.00 -0.50 8.37
N GLN A 144 12.39 -1.03 7.31
CA GLN A 144 12.26 -0.40 6.00
C GLN A 144 13.60 -0.08 5.31
N PHE A 145 14.68 -0.71 5.75
CA PHE A 145 16.02 -0.64 5.16
C PHE A 145 16.43 -1.98 4.58
N GLY A 146 16.12 -3.05 5.30
CA GLY A 146 16.37 -4.39 4.88
C GLY A 146 15.25 -4.90 4.00
N VAL A 147 15.61 -5.54 2.90
CA VAL A 147 14.70 -6.26 2.02
C VAL A 147 15.26 -7.65 1.74
N LEU A 148 14.41 -8.58 1.38
CA LEU A 148 14.88 -9.86 0.89
C LEU A 148 15.49 -9.71 -0.49
N ASP A 149 16.61 -10.37 -0.73
CA ASP A 149 17.38 -10.29 -1.98
C ASP A 149 16.73 -11.13 -3.08
N TRP A 150 15.69 -10.60 -3.68
CA TRP A 150 14.99 -11.23 -4.80
C TRP A 150 15.78 -11.25 -6.11
N GLU A 151 16.71 -10.29 -6.27
CA GLU A 151 17.54 -10.22 -7.47
C GLU A 151 18.46 -11.43 -7.58
N ALA A 152 18.87 -11.99 -6.43
CA ALA A 152 19.66 -13.20 -6.40
C ALA A 152 18.82 -14.48 -6.55
N ASP A 153 17.70 -14.56 -5.84
CA ASP A 153 16.80 -15.72 -5.81
C ASP A 153 15.46 -15.33 -5.17
N HIS A 154 14.32 -15.68 -5.79
CA HIS A 154 12.98 -15.41 -5.26
C HIS A 154 12.69 -16.08 -3.92
N ASP A 155 13.36 -17.20 -3.61
CA ASP A 155 13.27 -17.88 -2.32
C ASP A 155 14.36 -17.41 -1.33
N SER A 156 15.07 -16.33 -1.65
CA SER A 156 16.17 -15.84 -0.81
C SER A 156 15.67 -15.41 0.57
N THR A 157 16.38 -15.83 1.59
CA THR A 157 16.25 -15.32 2.97
C THR A 157 17.41 -14.39 3.33
N THR A 158 18.24 -14.03 2.35
CA THR A 158 19.32 -13.07 2.53
C THR A 158 18.75 -11.67 2.58
N VAL A 159 19.16 -10.91 3.58
CA VAL A 159 18.74 -9.51 3.73
C VAL A 159 19.80 -8.60 3.11
N VAL A 160 19.37 -7.70 2.25
CA VAL A 160 20.23 -6.68 1.64
C VAL A 160 19.70 -5.29 1.96
N ASN A 161 20.53 -4.28 1.75
CA ASN A 161 20.12 -2.89 1.87
C ASN A 161 19.31 -2.50 0.63
N GLU A 162 18.05 -2.12 0.80
CA GLU A 162 17.16 -1.69 -0.29
C GLU A 162 17.81 -0.67 -1.22
N PHE A 163 18.46 0.34 -0.67
CA PHE A 163 19.05 1.45 -1.43
C PHE A 163 20.28 1.07 -2.27
N GLU A 164 20.80 -0.14 -2.10
CA GLU A 164 21.96 -0.66 -2.85
C GLU A 164 21.53 -1.65 -3.95
N THR A 165 20.23 -1.94 -4.08
CA THR A 165 19.68 -2.84 -5.10
C THR A 165 19.56 -2.16 -6.46
N ASP A 166 19.70 -2.93 -7.54
CA ASP A 166 19.45 -2.44 -8.89
C ASP A 166 17.97 -2.08 -9.08
N THR A 167 17.06 -2.83 -8.50
CA THR A 167 15.61 -2.58 -8.49
C THR A 167 15.28 -1.19 -7.93
N TYR A 168 15.87 -0.80 -6.79
CA TYR A 168 15.68 0.54 -6.23
C TYR A 168 16.20 1.63 -7.16
N LYS A 169 17.38 1.43 -7.73
CA LYS A 169 18.01 2.37 -8.65
C LYS A 169 17.16 2.58 -9.92
N GLU A 170 16.63 1.51 -10.49
CA GLU A 170 15.75 1.58 -11.65
C GLU A 170 14.46 2.35 -11.33
N ALA A 171 13.83 2.07 -10.20
CA ALA A 171 12.60 2.77 -9.78
C ALA A 171 12.84 4.28 -9.53
N VAL A 172 13.94 4.66 -8.89
CA VAL A 172 14.32 6.08 -8.70
C VAL A 172 14.59 6.75 -10.04
N THR A 173 15.27 6.05 -10.96
CA THR A 173 15.54 6.58 -12.31
C THR A 173 14.23 6.82 -13.05
N GLN A 174 13.32 5.86 -13.02
CA GLN A 174 12.01 5.99 -13.66
C GLN A 174 11.19 7.16 -13.10
N LEU A 175 11.20 7.35 -11.77
CA LEU A 175 10.52 8.49 -11.13
C LEU A 175 11.14 9.83 -11.56
N ALA A 176 12.47 9.91 -11.64
CA ALA A 176 13.16 11.10 -12.08
C ALA A 176 12.83 11.44 -13.53
N GLU A 177 12.82 10.45 -14.42
CA GLU A 177 12.44 10.63 -15.82
C GLU A 177 10.99 11.11 -15.97
N TRP A 178 10.06 10.55 -15.21
CA TRP A 178 8.65 10.99 -15.23
C TRP A 178 8.48 12.40 -14.66
N PHE A 179 9.25 12.76 -13.65
CA PHE A 179 9.23 14.12 -13.09
C PHE A 179 9.76 15.14 -14.11
N ASP A 180 10.90 14.85 -14.75
CA ASP A 180 11.50 15.71 -15.77
C ASP A 180 10.63 15.86 -17.02
N ALA A 181 9.89 14.79 -17.38
CA ALA A 181 8.89 14.83 -18.46
C ALA A 181 7.59 15.57 -18.09
N GLY A 182 7.44 16.01 -16.84
CA GLY A 182 6.24 16.68 -16.34
C GLY A 182 5.03 15.76 -16.19
N TYR A 183 5.26 14.45 -15.99
CA TYR A 183 4.19 13.50 -15.75
C TYR A 183 3.78 13.44 -14.28
N ILE A 184 4.66 13.79 -13.35
CA ILE A 184 4.41 13.82 -11.92
C ILE A 184 4.01 15.23 -11.49
N TYR A 185 3.10 15.32 -10.51
CA TYR A 185 2.67 16.56 -9.91
C TYR A 185 3.88 17.34 -9.33
N PRO A 186 4.07 18.61 -9.68
CA PRO A 186 5.30 19.34 -9.32
C PRO A 186 5.54 19.46 -7.82
N ASP A 187 4.45 19.59 -7.03
CA ASP A 187 4.52 19.75 -5.58
C ASP A 187 4.37 18.42 -4.81
N ALA A 188 4.57 17.28 -5.48
CA ALA A 188 4.36 15.94 -4.92
C ALA A 188 5.04 15.72 -3.56
N LEU A 189 6.23 16.30 -3.33
CA LEU A 189 6.98 16.13 -2.08
C LEU A 189 6.38 16.89 -0.88
N THR A 190 5.61 17.93 -1.13
CA THR A 190 5.07 18.82 -0.07
C THR A 190 3.56 18.79 0.02
N ASP A 191 2.89 18.22 -0.98
CA ASP A 191 1.43 18.11 -0.99
C ASP A 191 0.95 17.05 0.00
N THR A 192 -0.04 17.42 0.78
CA THR A 192 -0.67 16.56 1.79
C THR A 192 -2.08 16.13 1.40
N GLN A 193 -2.55 16.49 0.20
CA GLN A 193 -3.87 16.10 -0.26
C GLN A 193 -3.90 14.63 -0.70
N GLY A 194 -5.05 14.00 -0.53
CA GLY A 194 -5.23 12.63 -0.99
C GLY A 194 -5.40 12.53 -2.51
N SER A 195 -4.88 11.46 -3.11
CA SER A 195 -4.94 11.22 -4.56
C SER A 195 -6.36 11.29 -5.13
N ALA A 196 -7.33 10.73 -4.42
CA ALA A 196 -8.73 10.76 -4.83
C ALA A 196 -9.30 12.20 -4.86
N VAL A 197 -8.86 13.08 -3.96
CA VAL A 197 -9.27 14.49 -3.93
C VAL A 197 -8.76 15.22 -5.16
N MET A 198 -7.50 14.97 -5.53
CA MET A 198 -6.88 15.59 -6.71
C MET A 198 -7.51 15.09 -8.01
N MET A 199 -7.84 13.81 -8.09
CA MET A 199 -8.58 13.26 -9.23
C MET A 199 -9.98 13.84 -9.33
N LYS A 200 -10.69 13.98 -8.22
CA LYS A 200 -12.01 14.60 -8.13
C LYS A 200 -12.00 16.06 -8.58
N ALA A 201 -10.92 16.79 -8.32
CA ALA A 201 -10.73 18.15 -8.80
C ALA A 201 -10.52 18.26 -10.31
N GLY A 202 -10.31 17.13 -11.01
CA GLY A 202 -10.15 17.07 -12.45
C GLY A 202 -8.73 17.35 -12.96
N ASN A 203 -7.76 17.55 -12.06
CA ASN A 203 -6.40 17.96 -12.42
C ASN A 203 -5.45 16.76 -12.61
N THR A 204 -5.89 15.56 -12.29
CA THR A 204 -5.07 14.34 -12.27
C THR A 204 -5.73 13.22 -13.04
N PHE A 205 -4.96 12.57 -13.90
CA PHE A 205 -5.39 11.41 -14.68
C PHE A 205 -5.35 10.11 -13.87
N SER A 206 -4.23 9.87 -13.16
CA SER A 206 -4.03 8.62 -12.42
C SER A 206 -3.29 8.80 -11.11
N TYR A 207 -3.36 7.78 -10.28
CA TYR A 207 -2.55 7.62 -9.08
C TYR A 207 -2.23 6.15 -8.85
N MET A 208 -1.13 5.88 -8.12
CA MET A 208 -0.75 4.54 -7.72
C MET A 208 -1.60 4.04 -6.55
N SER A 209 -2.01 2.78 -6.61
CA SER A 209 -2.84 2.16 -5.57
C SER A 209 -2.57 0.66 -5.45
N ALA A 210 -2.90 0.11 -4.28
CA ALA A 210 -3.14 -1.32 -4.14
C ALA A 210 -4.52 -1.64 -4.71
N ILE A 211 -4.57 -2.52 -5.68
CA ILE A 211 -5.82 -2.91 -6.33
C ILE A 211 -6.27 -4.25 -5.71
N LYS A 212 -7.51 -4.28 -5.27
CA LYS A 212 -8.15 -5.44 -4.64
C LYS A 212 -9.60 -5.56 -5.13
N PRO A 213 -10.25 -6.72 -5.01
CA PRO A 213 -11.65 -6.85 -5.37
C PRO A 213 -12.55 -5.83 -4.64
N GLY A 214 -13.45 -5.17 -5.37
CA GLY A 214 -14.31 -4.08 -4.87
C GLY A 214 -13.66 -2.70 -4.84
N TYR A 215 -12.36 -2.59 -5.13
CA TYR A 215 -11.61 -1.33 -5.05
C TYR A 215 -12.14 -0.24 -6.00
N LEU A 216 -12.52 -0.58 -7.23
CA LEU A 216 -13.01 0.41 -8.20
C LEU A 216 -14.35 1.05 -7.79
N VAL A 217 -15.17 0.35 -7.00
CA VAL A 217 -16.38 0.91 -6.40
C VAL A 217 -16.00 1.97 -5.35
N GLU A 218 -15.02 1.69 -4.50
CA GLU A 218 -14.47 2.65 -3.52
C GLU A 218 -13.83 3.85 -4.22
N ALA A 219 -13.04 3.59 -5.28
CA ALA A 219 -12.40 4.63 -6.08
C ALA A 219 -13.44 5.57 -6.72
N LYS A 220 -14.49 5.05 -7.34
CA LYS A 220 -15.58 5.86 -7.89
C LYS A 220 -16.26 6.71 -6.83
N ALA A 221 -16.55 6.15 -5.66
CA ALA A 221 -17.18 6.88 -4.57
C ALA A 221 -16.31 8.05 -4.07
N SER A 222 -15.00 7.87 -3.99
CA SER A 222 -14.05 8.88 -3.49
C SER A 222 -13.64 9.91 -4.54
N THR A 223 -13.45 9.49 -5.79
CA THR A 223 -13.03 10.36 -6.90
C THR A 223 -14.20 11.06 -7.58
N GLY A 224 -15.40 10.50 -7.50
CA GLY A 224 -16.60 11.00 -8.18
C GLY A 224 -16.64 10.70 -9.67
N THR A 225 -15.73 9.87 -10.20
CA THR A 225 -15.67 9.44 -11.59
C THR A 225 -15.45 7.94 -11.72
N ASP A 226 -15.84 7.33 -12.83
CA ASP A 226 -15.50 5.97 -13.12
C ASP A 226 -13.98 5.83 -13.34
N CYS A 227 -13.43 4.72 -12.89
CA CYS A 227 -12.01 4.44 -13.01
C CYS A 227 -11.77 3.07 -13.63
N TYR A 228 -10.65 2.97 -14.34
CA TYR A 228 -10.04 1.72 -14.71
C TYR A 228 -8.84 1.41 -13.81
N ALA A 229 -8.54 0.13 -13.66
CA ALA A 229 -7.36 -0.34 -12.96
C ALA A 229 -6.45 -1.13 -13.91
N MET A 230 -5.16 -0.87 -13.84
CA MET A 230 -4.12 -1.69 -14.48
C MET A 230 -3.08 -2.08 -13.45
N TYR A 231 -2.71 -3.36 -13.44
CA TYR A 231 -1.64 -3.87 -12.59
C TYR A 231 -0.30 -3.62 -13.27
N PHE A 232 0.63 -3.05 -12.50
CA PHE A 232 1.99 -2.78 -12.94
C PHE A 232 2.98 -3.40 -11.98
N GLY A 233 4.10 -3.85 -12.53
CA GLY A 233 5.18 -4.43 -11.75
C GLY A 233 6.41 -4.63 -12.61
N GLN A 234 7.49 -5.05 -11.98
CA GLN A 234 8.60 -5.61 -12.72
C GLN A 234 8.15 -6.97 -13.26
N ASP A 235 8.62 -7.31 -14.47
CA ASP A 235 8.34 -8.59 -15.15
C ASP A 235 9.04 -9.74 -14.42
N VAL A 236 8.52 -10.04 -13.25
CA VAL A 236 8.96 -11.18 -12.47
C VAL A 236 7.85 -12.20 -12.55
N GLU A 237 8.11 -13.36 -13.06
CA GLU A 237 7.20 -14.49 -13.04
C GLU A 237 6.79 -14.75 -11.57
N GLY A 238 5.62 -14.22 -11.17
CA GLY A 238 5.15 -14.26 -9.79
C GLY A 238 5.41 -12.99 -8.94
N GLY A 239 5.71 -11.85 -9.54
CA GLY A 239 6.05 -10.60 -8.82
C GLY A 239 4.91 -9.97 -8.04
N TYR A 240 4.72 -10.41 -6.81
CA TYR A 240 3.94 -9.71 -5.78
C TYR A 240 4.86 -9.32 -4.64
N SER A 241 4.62 -8.17 -4.02
CA SER A 241 5.17 -7.95 -2.69
C SER A 241 4.31 -8.65 -1.66
N THR A 242 4.93 -9.28 -0.69
CA THR A 242 4.21 -9.70 0.50
C THR A 242 3.88 -8.48 1.35
N THR A 243 2.68 -8.45 1.91
CA THR A 243 2.36 -7.40 2.88
C THR A 243 2.83 -7.83 4.26
N ASN A 244 3.44 -6.91 5.00
CA ASN A 244 3.69 -7.15 6.40
C ASN A 244 2.34 -7.31 7.13
N VAL A 245 2.11 -8.48 7.72
CA VAL A 245 0.86 -8.81 8.44
C VAL A 245 0.64 -7.84 9.60
N SER A 246 1.70 -7.34 10.23
CA SER A 246 1.69 -6.41 11.36
C SER A 246 1.96 -4.96 10.93
N PHE A 247 1.46 -4.55 9.76
CA PHE A 247 1.58 -3.15 9.34
C PHE A 247 0.84 -2.20 10.29
N TYR A 248 -0.38 -2.55 10.67
CA TYR A 248 -1.11 -2.00 11.78
C TYR A 248 -1.88 -3.08 12.51
N ASP A 249 -1.93 -2.95 13.82
CA ASP A 249 -2.56 -3.90 14.72
C ASP A 249 -3.69 -3.20 15.49
N THR A 250 -4.63 -3.97 15.98
CA THR A 250 -5.64 -3.50 16.91
C THR A 250 -5.16 -3.74 18.32
N GLY A 251 -5.00 -2.68 19.09
CA GLY A 251 -4.54 -2.74 20.45
C GLY A 251 -5.49 -2.06 21.44
N ILE A 252 -5.27 -2.25 22.72
CA ILE A 252 -6.08 -1.71 23.82
C ILE A 252 -5.31 -0.60 24.52
N ALA A 253 -5.95 0.55 24.70
CA ALA A 253 -5.34 1.67 25.38
C ALA A 253 -5.35 1.46 26.91
N THR A 254 -4.29 1.90 27.59
CA THR A 254 -4.20 1.79 29.08
C THR A 254 -5.20 2.67 29.82
N ASN A 255 -5.83 3.64 29.16
CA ASN A 255 -6.89 4.46 29.73
C ASN A 255 -8.30 3.92 29.45
N SER A 256 -8.43 2.71 28.95
CA SER A 256 -9.70 2.00 28.88
C SER A 256 -10.27 1.79 30.27
N ALA A 257 -11.57 1.99 30.44
CA ALA A 257 -12.25 1.73 31.70
C ALA A 257 -12.33 0.24 32.02
N ASP A 258 -12.38 -0.60 31.00
CA ASP A 258 -12.47 -2.05 31.12
C ASP A 258 -11.63 -2.74 30.03
N PRO A 259 -10.30 -2.84 30.22
CA PRO A 259 -9.44 -3.49 29.23
C PRO A 259 -9.73 -4.98 29.00
N GLU A 260 -10.30 -5.67 29.99
CA GLU A 260 -10.68 -7.08 29.85
C GLU A 260 -11.90 -7.23 28.92
N MET A 261 -12.87 -6.32 29.03
CA MET A 261 -14.03 -6.29 28.14
C MET A 261 -13.64 -5.84 26.71
N ALA A 262 -12.61 -4.99 26.58
CA ALA A 262 -12.12 -4.50 25.32
C ALA A 262 -11.32 -5.58 24.55
N PHE A 263 -10.73 -6.54 25.27
CA PHE A 263 -10.05 -7.71 24.74
C PHE A 263 -11.05 -8.74 24.23
#